data_05488958fcb3f1050b01c8dea612cd83
#
_entry.id   05488958fcb3f1050b01c8dea612cd83
#
_cell.length_a   1.000
_cell.length_b   1.000
_cell.length_c   1.000
_cell.angle_alpha   90.00
_cell.angle_beta   90.00
_cell.angle_gamma   90.00
#
_symmetry.space_group_name_H-M   'P 1'
#
loop_
_entity.id
_entity.type
_entity.pdbx_description
1 polymer ?
#
loop_
_entity_poly.entity_id
_entity_poly.type
_entity_poly.pdbx_seq_one_letter_code
_entity_poly.pdbx_strand_id
1 'polypeptide(L)'
;MSAVNQANYAALIRRYFAACNAGDHAALLSCFTPDAVHYFPAGLPDIPWRTAETIAAKWVWCVENLGSQWTIEKILVSHDSHEAVIEWTHWKGKLGTALRGDEWYVFDEQSGLIKEIRAYYASPADKEVAINELVDFDYTGRGYNLEPANAHTKSGAAK
;
A
#
# COMPACT_ATOMS: atom_id res chain seq x y z
N MET A 1 25.78 0.95 7.67
CA MET A 1 24.78 2.05 7.52
C MET A 1 24.38 2.59 8.88
N SER A 2 24.22 3.88 8.99
CA SER A 2 23.87 4.53 10.26
C SER A 2 22.36 4.37 10.55
N ALA A 3 21.97 4.42 11.83
CA ALA A 3 20.58 4.41 12.28
C ALA A 3 19.70 5.53 11.62
N VAL A 4 20.34 6.56 11.07
CA VAL A 4 19.71 7.68 10.35
C VAL A 4 19.06 7.21 9.04
N ASN A 5 19.67 6.26 8.31
CA ASN A 5 19.09 5.76 7.04
C ASN A 5 17.88 4.86 7.27
N GLN A 6 17.84 4.09 8.35
CA GLN A 6 16.69 3.28 8.70
C GLN A 6 15.45 4.14 8.99
N ALA A 7 15.61 5.21 9.75
CA ALA A 7 14.51 6.14 10.04
C ALA A 7 13.98 6.78 8.75
N ASN A 8 14.86 7.04 7.77
CA ASN A 8 14.48 7.62 6.47
C ASN A 8 13.60 6.68 5.65
N TYR A 9 13.90 5.38 5.58
CA TYR A 9 13.10 4.43 4.82
C TYR A 9 11.69 4.24 5.41
N ALA A 10 11.58 4.08 6.71
CA ALA A 10 10.27 4.01 7.36
C ALA A 10 9.46 5.30 7.18
N ALA A 11 10.10 6.46 7.29
CA ALA A 11 9.46 7.75 7.04
C ALA A 11 9.03 7.90 5.58
N LEU A 12 9.85 7.44 4.62
CA LEU A 12 9.52 7.47 3.21
C LEU A 12 8.30 6.58 2.90
N ILE A 13 8.23 5.37 3.45
CA ILE A 13 7.06 4.49 3.29
C ILE A 13 5.79 5.14 3.84
N ARG A 14 5.85 5.76 5.03
CA ARG A 14 4.70 6.46 5.61
C ARG A 14 4.26 7.64 4.75
N ARG A 15 5.21 8.40 4.21
CA ARG A 15 4.93 9.51 3.28
C ARG A 15 4.28 9.00 1.99
N TYR A 16 4.77 7.89 1.45
CA TYR A 16 4.18 7.23 0.29
C TYR A 16 2.72 6.83 0.54
N PHE A 17 2.41 6.18 1.67
CA PHE A 17 1.03 5.81 2.01
C PHE A 17 0.14 7.02 2.27
N ALA A 18 0.66 8.07 2.88
CA ALA A 18 -0.08 9.33 3.04
C ALA A 18 -0.42 9.95 1.67
N ALA A 19 0.52 9.93 0.72
CA ALA A 19 0.30 10.40 -0.65
C ALA A 19 -0.71 9.51 -1.40
N CYS A 20 -0.66 8.18 -1.24
CA CYS A 20 -1.67 7.26 -1.76
C CYS A 20 -3.06 7.64 -1.23
N ASN A 21 -3.20 7.75 0.09
CA ASN A 21 -4.48 8.04 0.73
C ASN A 21 -5.06 9.40 0.33
N ALA A 22 -4.20 10.37 0.05
CA ALA A 22 -4.59 11.70 -0.44
C ALA A 22 -4.91 11.73 -1.93
N GLY A 23 -4.51 10.70 -2.70
CA GLY A 23 -4.54 10.76 -4.17
C GLY A 23 -3.64 11.85 -4.73
N ASP A 24 -2.53 12.16 -4.04
CA ASP A 24 -1.62 13.23 -4.41
C ASP A 24 -0.54 12.71 -5.37
N HIS A 25 -0.78 12.93 -6.67
CA HIS A 25 0.09 12.48 -7.74
C HIS A 25 1.52 13.02 -7.61
N ALA A 26 1.69 14.30 -7.32
CA ALA A 26 3.02 14.92 -7.22
C ALA A 26 3.80 14.40 -6.01
N ALA A 27 3.14 14.23 -4.87
CA ALA A 27 3.74 13.63 -3.68
C ALA A 27 4.14 12.16 -3.93
N LEU A 28 3.30 11.39 -4.64
CA LEU A 28 3.61 10.02 -5.05
C LEU A 28 4.87 9.96 -5.91
N LEU A 29 4.97 10.80 -6.95
CA LEU A 29 6.17 10.86 -7.80
C LEU A 29 7.45 11.10 -7.00
N SER A 30 7.38 11.93 -5.96
CA SER A 30 8.54 12.26 -5.13
C SER A 30 9.07 11.10 -4.28
N CYS A 31 8.34 10.00 -4.19
CA CYS A 31 8.73 8.83 -3.41
C CYS A 31 9.55 7.80 -4.20
N PHE A 32 9.54 7.87 -5.53
CA PHE A 32 10.07 6.84 -6.42
C PHE A 32 11.26 7.31 -7.25
N THR A 33 12.13 6.34 -7.62
CA THR A 33 13.02 6.55 -8.77
C THR A 33 12.18 6.62 -10.05
N PRO A 34 12.62 7.35 -11.10
CA PRO A 34 11.83 7.49 -12.33
C PRO A 34 11.45 6.16 -12.99
N ASP A 35 12.31 5.16 -12.88
CA ASP A 35 12.21 3.81 -13.47
C ASP A 35 11.69 2.75 -12.48
N ALA A 36 11.10 3.16 -11.37
CA ALA A 36 10.58 2.25 -10.34
C ALA A 36 9.59 1.23 -10.90
N VAL A 37 9.54 0.06 -10.27
CA VAL A 37 8.63 -1.04 -10.65
C VAL A 37 7.83 -1.51 -9.45
N HIS A 38 6.52 -1.67 -9.63
CA HIS A 38 5.63 -2.27 -8.65
C HIS A 38 5.08 -3.60 -9.17
N TYR A 39 5.48 -4.69 -8.53
CA TYR A 39 5.07 -6.05 -8.86
C TYR A 39 3.84 -6.47 -8.04
N PHE A 40 2.97 -7.24 -8.68
CA PHE A 40 1.73 -7.79 -8.11
C PHE A 40 1.56 -9.25 -8.45
N PRO A 41 0.75 -10.01 -7.67
CA PRO A 41 0.28 -11.34 -8.08
C PRO A 41 -0.58 -11.25 -9.36
N ALA A 42 -0.71 -12.37 -10.05
CA ALA A 42 -1.57 -12.45 -11.25
C ALA A 42 -3.02 -12.05 -10.93
N GLY A 43 -3.72 -11.46 -11.91
CA GLY A 43 -5.14 -11.13 -11.81
C GLY A 43 -5.46 -9.64 -11.93
N LEU A 44 -4.45 -8.76 -11.94
CA LEU A 44 -4.64 -7.34 -12.25
C LEU A 44 -4.25 -7.07 -13.72
N PRO A 45 -4.88 -6.07 -14.37
CA PRO A 45 -4.47 -5.65 -15.70
C PRO A 45 -3.16 -4.84 -15.65
N ASP A 46 -2.43 -4.86 -16.75
CA ASP A 46 -1.26 -4.03 -17.02
C ASP A 46 -0.13 -4.11 -15.98
N ILE A 47 0.04 -5.26 -15.33
CA ILE A 47 1.12 -5.51 -14.36
C ILE A 47 2.36 -6.12 -15.02
N PRO A 48 3.56 -5.88 -14.44
CA PRO A 48 3.85 -4.96 -13.36
C PRO A 48 3.74 -3.49 -13.78
N TRP A 49 3.44 -2.61 -12.83
CA TRP A 49 3.43 -1.17 -13.13
C TRP A 49 4.85 -0.64 -13.18
N ARG A 50 5.23 -0.11 -14.31
CA ARG A 50 6.57 0.41 -14.56
C ARG A 50 6.54 1.93 -14.66
N THR A 51 7.57 2.56 -14.14
CA THR A 51 7.79 3.99 -13.96
C THR A 51 7.01 4.62 -12.81
N ALA A 52 7.62 5.59 -12.15
CA ALA A 52 6.99 6.37 -11.08
C ALA A 52 5.67 7.00 -11.55
N GLU A 53 5.62 7.49 -12.78
CA GLU A 53 4.43 8.12 -13.37
C GLU A 53 3.26 7.13 -13.45
N THR A 54 3.50 5.93 -13.94
CA THR A 54 2.46 4.89 -14.04
C THR A 54 1.96 4.47 -12.65
N ILE A 55 2.88 4.26 -11.69
CA ILE A 55 2.52 3.87 -10.32
C ILE A 55 1.65 4.96 -9.68
N ALA A 56 2.08 6.23 -9.77
CA ALA A 56 1.34 7.35 -9.22
C ALA A 56 -0.06 7.49 -9.83
N ALA A 57 -0.16 7.45 -11.16
CA ALA A 57 -1.44 7.54 -11.86
C ALA A 57 -2.41 6.41 -11.49
N LYS A 58 -1.91 5.18 -11.37
CA LYS A 58 -2.72 4.01 -10.98
C LYS A 58 -3.26 4.14 -9.55
N TRP A 59 -2.47 4.63 -8.60
CA TRP A 59 -2.92 4.83 -7.22
C TRP A 59 -3.95 5.96 -7.11
N VAL A 60 -3.76 7.08 -7.81
CA VAL A 60 -4.76 8.15 -7.89
C VAL A 60 -6.07 7.59 -8.45
N TRP A 61 -6.02 6.81 -9.53
CA TRP A 61 -7.20 6.16 -10.08
C TRP A 61 -7.91 5.25 -9.07
N CYS A 62 -7.16 4.47 -8.27
CA CYS A 62 -7.72 3.60 -7.24
C CYS A 62 -8.46 4.41 -6.16
N VAL A 63 -7.91 5.53 -5.73
CA VAL A 63 -8.57 6.41 -4.74
C VAL A 63 -9.87 6.96 -5.32
N GLU A 64 -9.84 7.48 -6.53
CA GLU A 64 -10.99 8.11 -7.18
C GLU A 64 -12.10 7.12 -7.53
N ASN A 65 -11.76 5.91 -7.97
CA ASN A 65 -12.72 4.95 -8.50
C ASN A 65 -13.14 3.86 -7.51
N LEU A 66 -12.22 3.40 -6.65
CA LEU A 66 -12.48 2.34 -5.68
C LEU A 66 -12.70 2.88 -4.26
N GLY A 67 -12.42 4.15 -4.02
CA GLY A 67 -12.39 4.71 -2.66
C GLY A 67 -11.27 4.08 -1.83
N SER A 68 -10.13 3.83 -2.49
CA SER A 68 -8.98 3.17 -1.85
C SER A 68 -8.39 4.00 -0.73
N GLN A 69 -8.14 3.33 0.39
CA GLN A 69 -7.40 3.84 1.55
C GLN A 69 -6.53 2.72 2.09
N TRP A 70 -5.38 3.06 2.63
CA TRP A 70 -4.45 2.08 3.19
C TRP A 70 -4.08 2.43 4.62
N THR A 71 -3.95 1.40 5.44
CA THR A 71 -3.34 1.49 6.77
C THR A 71 -2.10 0.60 6.83
N ILE A 72 -1.05 1.08 7.50
CA ILE A 72 0.18 0.32 7.74
C ILE A 72 0.08 -0.25 9.14
N GLU A 73 0.11 -1.56 9.24
CA GLU A 73 0.02 -2.27 10.53
C GLU A 73 1.41 -2.47 11.14
N LYS A 74 2.41 -2.73 10.30
CA LYS A 74 3.78 -2.97 10.73
C LYS A 74 4.80 -2.56 9.67
N ILE A 75 5.97 -2.07 10.12
CA ILE A 75 7.13 -1.80 9.26
C ILE A 75 8.36 -2.43 9.89
N LEU A 76 9.12 -3.17 9.10
CA LEU A 76 10.45 -3.63 9.43
C LEU A 76 11.43 -3.14 8.36
N VAL A 77 12.56 -2.62 8.79
CA VAL A 77 13.62 -2.12 7.90
C VAL A 77 14.90 -2.90 8.13
N SER A 78 15.53 -3.36 7.05
CA SER A 78 16.86 -3.96 7.10
C SER A 78 17.92 -2.86 7.01
N HIS A 79 18.87 -2.89 7.95
CA HIS A 79 19.99 -1.95 7.99
C HIS A 79 21.03 -2.20 6.87
N ASP A 80 21.16 -3.46 6.45
CA ASP A 80 22.28 -3.91 5.62
C ASP A 80 21.93 -4.06 4.15
N SER A 81 20.65 -4.14 3.80
CA SER A 81 20.21 -4.51 2.46
C SER A 81 19.42 -3.43 1.70
N HIS A 82 19.23 -2.23 2.26
CA HIS A 82 18.36 -1.20 1.66
C HIS A 82 16.95 -1.70 1.32
N GLU A 83 16.38 -2.49 2.23
CA GLU A 83 15.08 -3.12 2.06
C GLU A 83 14.17 -2.87 3.27
N ALA A 84 12.89 -2.96 3.03
CA ALA A 84 11.88 -2.99 4.11
C ALA A 84 10.76 -3.96 3.75
N VAL A 85 10.04 -4.41 4.77
CA VAL A 85 8.77 -5.13 4.60
C VAL A 85 7.73 -4.48 5.50
N ILE A 86 6.51 -4.40 5.00
CA ILE A 86 5.36 -3.90 5.75
C ILE A 86 4.22 -4.91 5.72
N GLU A 87 3.39 -4.85 6.76
CA GLU A 87 2.04 -5.42 6.75
C GLU A 87 1.04 -4.29 6.58
N TRP A 88 0.08 -4.44 5.68
CA TRP A 88 -0.89 -3.40 5.34
C TRP A 88 -2.31 -3.93 5.19
N THR A 89 -3.27 -3.02 5.31
CA THR A 89 -4.66 -3.24 4.92
C THR A 89 -5.03 -2.24 3.83
N HIS A 90 -5.61 -2.72 2.74
CA HIS A 90 -6.17 -1.91 1.66
C HIS A 90 -7.70 -1.94 1.74
N TRP A 91 -8.28 -0.80 2.03
CA TRP A 91 -9.71 -0.60 2.11
C TRP A 91 -10.22 -0.07 0.77
N LYS A 92 -11.18 -0.76 0.17
CA LYS A 92 -11.88 -0.34 -1.05
C LYS A 92 -13.26 0.16 -0.67
N GLY A 93 -13.33 1.37 -0.13
CA GLY A 93 -14.52 1.91 0.53
C GLY A 93 -15.77 1.93 -0.34
N LYS A 94 -15.63 2.27 -1.63
CA LYS A 94 -16.77 2.28 -2.58
C LYS A 94 -17.28 0.89 -2.91
N LEU A 95 -16.45 -0.13 -2.79
CA LEU A 95 -16.83 -1.53 -3.01
C LEU A 95 -17.29 -2.23 -1.71
N GLY A 96 -17.00 -1.64 -0.55
CA GLY A 96 -17.27 -2.24 0.75
C GLY A 96 -16.46 -3.50 1.02
N THR A 97 -15.24 -3.58 0.47
CA THR A 97 -14.31 -4.70 0.64
C THR A 97 -12.95 -4.22 1.14
N ALA A 98 -12.19 -5.13 1.70
CA ALA A 98 -10.80 -4.88 2.05
C ALA A 98 -9.97 -6.16 1.83
N LEU A 99 -8.65 -5.97 1.75
CA LEU A 99 -7.70 -7.08 1.76
C LEU A 99 -6.47 -6.69 2.58
N ARG A 100 -5.77 -7.70 3.07
CA ARG A 100 -4.52 -7.55 3.82
C ARG A 100 -3.38 -8.20 3.04
N GLY A 101 -2.19 -7.70 3.22
CA GLY A 101 -1.01 -8.25 2.57
C GLY A 101 0.27 -7.67 3.13
N ASP A 102 1.33 -8.11 2.52
CA ASP A 102 2.69 -7.68 2.79
C ASP A 102 3.28 -7.05 1.53
N GLU A 103 4.12 -6.05 1.71
CA GLU A 103 4.91 -5.46 0.63
C GLU A 103 6.39 -5.42 1.00
N TRP A 104 7.22 -5.87 0.08
CA TRP A 104 8.66 -5.72 0.13
C TRP A 104 9.09 -4.53 -0.70
N TYR A 105 9.95 -3.70 -0.12
CA TYR A 105 10.52 -2.50 -0.73
C TYR A 105 12.00 -2.69 -0.95
N VAL A 106 12.48 -2.24 -2.10
CA VAL A 106 13.90 -2.05 -2.37
C VAL A 106 14.13 -0.57 -2.66
N PHE A 107 15.12 0.00 -1.97
CA PHE A 107 15.47 1.41 -2.12
C PHE A 107 16.74 1.57 -2.93
N ASP A 108 16.81 2.65 -3.69
CA ASP A 108 18.04 3.06 -4.37
C ASP A 108 19.03 3.64 -3.36
N GLU A 109 20.25 3.12 -3.34
CA GLU A 109 21.26 3.52 -2.36
C GLU A 109 21.68 4.97 -2.46
N GLN A 110 21.66 5.54 -3.67
CA GLN A 110 22.15 6.90 -3.92
C GLN A 110 21.09 7.94 -3.58
N SER A 111 19.86 7.76 -4.05
CA SER A 111 18.76 8.70 -3.85
C SER A 111 17.96 8.44 -2.57
N GLY A 112 17.99 7.22 -2.04
CA GLY A 112 17.15 6.79 -0.93
C GLY A 112 15.68 6.61 -1.30
N LEU A 113 15.32 6.70 -2.60
CA LEU A 113 13.96 6.58 -3.09
C LEU A 113 13.58 5.12 -3.34
N ILE A 114 12.29 4.85 -3.41
CA ILE A 114 11.75 3.52 -3.72
C ILE A 114 12.03 3.22 -5.20
N LYS A 115 12.73 2.11 -5.47
CA LYS A 115 12.97 1.63 -6.84
C LYS A 115 12.18 0.38 -7.18
N GLU A 116 11.77 -0.40 -6.17
CA GLU A 116 10.97 -1.61 -6.38
C GLU A 116 10.01 -1.84 -5.23
N ILE A 117 8.80 -2.29 -5.55
CA ILE A 117 7.83 -2.83 -4.60
C ILE A 117 7.38 -4.20 -5.10
N ARG A 118 7.29 -5.16 -4.18
CA ARG A 118 6.72 -6.48 -4.41
C ARG A 118 5.55 -6.69 -3.44
N ALA A 119 4.32 -6.59 -3.92
CA ALA A 119 3.12 -6.81 -3.12
C ALA A 119 2.73 -8.30 -3.14
N TYR A 120 2.60 -8.89 -1.96
CA TYR A 120 2.10 -10.25 -1.78
C TYR A 120 0.78 -10.22 -1.03
N TYR A 121 -0.27 -10.67 -1.66
CA TYR A 121 -1.59 -10.78 -1.06
C TYR A 121 -2.39 -11.90 -1.71
N ALA A 122 -3.34 -12.46 -0.97
CA ALA A 122 -4.32 -13.39 -1.51
C ALA A 122 -5.65 -12.66 -1.66
N SER A 123 -6.34 -12.86 -2.79
CA SER A 123 -7.74 -12.46 -2.90
C SER A 123 -8.60 -13.40 -2.06
N PRO A 124 -9.68 -12.90 -1.42
CA PRO A 124 -10.63 -13.78 -0.73
C PRO A 124 -11.12 -14.88 -1.68
N ALA A 125 -11.10 -16.12 -1.20
CA ALA A 125 -11.61 -17.26 -1.96
C ALA A 125 -13.15 -17.17 -2.10
N ASP A 126 -13.80 -16.64 -1.08
CA ASP A 126 -15.23 -16.33 -1.07
C ASP A 126 -15.44 -14.84 -1.34
N LYS A 127 -16.11 -14.52 -2.43
CA LYS A 127 -16.38 -13.13 -2.84
C LYS A 127 -17.38 -12.40 -1.94
N GLU A 128 -18.13 -13.13 -1.13
CA GLU A 128 -19.06 -12.56 -0.14
C GLU A 128 -18.33 -12.10 1.13
N VAL A 129 -17.09 -12.51 1.33
CA VAL A 129 -16.26 -12.06 2.45
C VAL A 129 -15.78 -10.63 2.19
N ALA A 130 -16.17 -9.71 3.07
CA ALA A 130 -15.82 -8.30 2.93
C ALA A 130 -14.34 -8.00 3.16
N ILE A 131 -13.69 -8.78 4.02
CA ILE A 131 -12.28 -8.64 4.40
C ILE A 131 -11.60 -10.00 4.33
N ASN A 132 -10.43 -10.03 3.69
CA ASN A 132 -9.57 -11.21 3.68
C ASN A 132 -8.70 -11.24 4.93
N GLU A 133 -9.19 -11.86 5.99
CA GLU A 133 -8.50 -11.96 7.27
C GLU A 133 -8.02 -13.39 7.55
N LEU A 134 -7.02 -13.50 8.42
CA LEU A 134 -6.58 -14.79 8.94
C LEU A 134 -7.63 -15.33 9.92
N VAL A 135 -8.00 -16.60 9.76
CA VAL A 135 -8.97 -17.25 10.64
C VAL A 135 -8.45 -17.32 12.08
N ASP A 136 -9.30 -17.03 13.03
CA ASP A 136 -9.00 -17.03 14.48
C ASP A 136 -7.86 -16.09 14.93
N PHE A 137 -7.47 -15.15 14.08
CA PHE A 137 -6.49 -14.15 14.45
C PHE A 137 -7.17 -12.95 15.13
N ASP A 138 -6.74 -12.63 16.35
CA ASP A 138 -7.32 -11.52 17.14
C ASP A 138 -6.78 -10.15 16.66
N TYR A 139 -7.36 -9.63 15.59
CA TYR A 139 -7.01 -8.31 15.04
C TYR A 139 -7.26 -7.20 16.05
N THR A 140 -8.40 -7.24 16.74
CA THR A 140 -8.78 -6.21 17.72
C THR A 140 -7.84 -6.19 18.92
N GLY A 141 -7.62 -7.33 19.56
CA GLY A 141 -6.74 -7.41 20.75
C GLY A 141 -5.27 -7.14 20.45
N ARG A 142 -4.86 -7.27 19.17
CA ARG A 142 -3.51 -6.94 18.69
C ARG A 142 -3.36 -5.49 18.22
N GLY A 143 -4.43 -4.70 18.27
CA GLY A 143 -4.39 -3.28 17.90
C GLY A 143 -4.37 -3.01 16.40
N TYR A 144 -4.89 -3.93 15.58
CA TYR A 144 -5.04 -3.71 14.14
C TYR A 144 -6.17 -2.72 13.87
N ASN A 145 -5.99 -1.91 12.82
CA ASN A 145 -7.04 -1.01 12.38
C ASN A 145 -8.20 -1.82 11.77
N LEU A 146 -9.41 -1.54 12.23
CA LEU A 146 -10.63 -2.18 11.74
C LEU A 146 -11.41 -1.30 10.75
N GLU A 147 -11.05 -0.01 10.68
CA GLU A 147 -11.67 0.96 9.80
C GLU A 147 -10.58 1.84 9.15
N PRO A 148 -10.79 2.32 7.90
CA PRO A 148 -9.86 3.22 7.25
C PRO A 148 -9.84 4.58 7.93
N ALA A 149 -8.67 5.24 7.92
CA ALA A 149 -8.50 6.59 8.51
C ALA A 149 -9.43 7.64 7.86
N ASN A 150 -9.72 7.48 6.56
CA ASN A 150 -10.64 8.33 5.79
C ASN A 150 -11.66 7.43 5.08
N ALA A 151 -12.66 6.96 5.82
CA ALA A 151 -13.68 6.10 5.25
C ALA A 151 -14.48 6.83 4.17
N HIS A 152 -14.34 6.39 2.92
CA HIS A 152 -15.30 6.73 1.88
C HIS A 152 -16.57 5.91 2.13
N THR A 153 -17.57 6.52 2.73
CA THR A 153 -18.88 5.88 2.88
C THR A 153 -19.41 5.47 1.50
N LYS A 154 -20.01 4.28 1.43
CA LYS A 154 -20.80 3.93 0.24
C LYS A 154 -21.72 5.11 -0.05
N SER A 155 -21.58 5.70 -1.23
CA SER A 155 -22.58 6.64 -1.74
C SER A 155 -23.91 5.91 -1.64
N GLY A 156 -24.78 6.40 -0.75
CA GLY A 156 -26.09 5.78 -0.55
C GLY A 156 -26.77 5.68 -1.91
N ALA A 157 -27.13 4.47 -2.30
CA ALA A 157 -28.08 4.30 -3.38
C ALA A 157 -29.34 5.04 -2.94
N ALA A 158 -29.57 6.19 -3.54
CA ALA A 158 -30.85 6.86 -3.43
C ALA A 158 -31.91 5.88 -3.96
N LYS A 159 -32.86 5.54 -3.11
CA LYS A 159 -34.05 4.78 -3.49
C LYS A 159 -34.88 5.59 -4.45
#